data_a067c94d2acb184183442103b958793c
#
_entry.id   a067c94d2acb184183442103b958793c
#
_cell.length_a   1.000
_cell.length_b   1.000
_cell.length_c   1.000
_cell.angle_alpha   90.00
_cell.angle_beta   90.00
_cell.angle_gamma   90.00
#
_symmetry.space_group_name_H-M   'P 1'
#
loop_
_entity.id
_entity.type
_entity.pdbx_description
1 polymer ?
#
loop_
_entity_poly.entity_id
_entity_poly.type
_entity_poly.pdbx_seq_one_letter_code
_entity_poly.pdbx_strand_id
1 'polypeptide(L)'
;MNSALLQVKDLQVTVGEERKVLLDGVNLTVNPGEVHVLMGHNGAGKSTLMSALMGDPRYTVTRGQILFRGQDVTHEPADVRARLGMFLSFQTPEEIPGITLENFLRTAQGAVTGQPVKVMAFRHELARQMQALQIDPAYADRYLNVGFSGGEKKKSEMLQLLMLKPKLALLDETDSGLDVDAVKTVAAGVRAYHNADNALLIITHNAKILE
;
A
#
# COMPACT_ATOMS: atom_id res chain seq x y z
N MET A 1 -21.43 -9.55 -14.42
CA MET A 1 -20.50 -10.33 -13.60
C MET A 1 -19.39 -9.39 -13.15
N ASN A 2 -19.24 -9.11 -11.85
CA ASN A 2 -18.14 -8.29 -11.40
C ASN A 2 -16.84 -9.04 -11.69
N SER A 3 -15.99 -8.48 -12.54
CA SER A 3 -14.66 -9.03 -12.78
C SER A 3 -13.82 -8.82 -11.52
N ALA A 4 -13.02 -9.81 -11.14
CA ALA A 4 -12.11 -9.69 -10.01
C ALA A 4 -11.22 -8.45 -10.13
N LEU A 5 -10.94 -7.79 -9.00
CA LEU A 5 -10.05 -6.64 -8.95
C LEU A 5 -8.59 -7.05 -9.16
N LEU A 6 -8.17 -8.13 -8.50
CA LEU A 6 -6.86 -8.76 -8.66
C LEU A 6 -7.02 -10.26 -8.91
N GLN A 7 -6.29 -10.79 -9.89
CA GLN A 7 -6.12 -12.23 -10.09
C GLN A 7 -4.64 -12.56 -10.23
N VAL A 8 -4.20 -13.51 -9.44
CA VAL A 8 -2.85 -14.10 -9.50
C VAL A 8 -3.03 -15.56 -9.91
N LYS A 9 -2.35 -15.99 -10.96
CA LYS A 9 -2.47 -17.33 -11.53
C LYS A 9 -1.11 -17.99 -11.63
N ASP A 10 -0.95 -19.14 -10.95
CA ASP A 10 0.25 -19.99 -10.98
C ASP A 10 1.56 -19.19 -10.86
N LEU A 11 1.60 -18.20 -9.97
CA LEU A 11 2.69 -17.25 -9.87
C LEU A 11 3.94 -17.89 -9.26
N GLN A 12 5.06 -17.81 -9.98
CA GLN A 12 6.39 -18.14 -9.50
C GLN A 12 7.25 -16.88 -9.48
N VAL A 13 7.92 -16.65 -8.35
CA VAL A 13 8.77 -15.47 -8.13
C VAL A 13 10.15 -15.92 -7.67
N THR A 14 11.18 -15.33 -8.27
CA THR A 14 12.58 -15.56 -7.94
C THR A 14 13.28 -14.27 -7.50
N VAL A 15 14.42 -14.42 -6.83
CA VAL A 15 15.28 -13.30 -6.40
C VAL A 15 16.75 -13.59 -6.72
N GLY A 16 17.50 -12.50 -7.02
CA GLY A 16 18.93 -12.54 -7.27
C GLY A 16 19.34 -13.19 -8.59
N GLU A 17 20.65 -13.14 -8.88
CA GLU A 17 21.23 -13.69 -10.10
C GLU A 17 21.11 -15.21 -10.19
N GLU A 18 21.15 -15.89 -9.04
CA GLU A 18 20.98 -17.36 -8.92
C GLU A 18 19.52 -17.80 -9.10
N ARG A 19 18.59 -16.86 -9.27
CA ARG A 19 17.14 -17.12 -9.44
C ARG A 19 16.56 -18.03 -8.35
N LYS A 20 16.91 -17.77 -7.10
CA LYS A 20 16.34 -18.51 -5.97
C LYS A 20 14.83 -18.36 -5.97
N VAL A 21 14.09 -19.47 -6.04
CA VAL A 21 12.62 -19.47 -6.00
C VAL A 21 12.15 -19.13 -4.57
N LEU A 22 11.30 -18.12 -4.46
CA LEU A 22 10.69 -17.68 -3.20
C LEU A 22 9.19 -17.96 -3.15
N LEU A 23 8.50 -17.88 -4.29
CA LEU A 23 7.11 -18.25 -4.44
C LEU A 23 6.97 -19.24 -5.59
N ASP A 24 6.14 -20.25 -5.43
CA ASP A 24 5.90 -21.26 -6.46
C ASP A 24 4.42 -21.66 -6.50
N GLY A 25 3.76 -21.41 -7.64
CA GLY A 25 2.39 -21.80 -7.90
C GLY A 25 1.32 -21.03 -7.11
N VAL A 26 1.57 -19.76 -6.75
CA VAL A 26 0.62 -18.97 -5.98
C VAL A 26 -0.60 -18.61 -6.82
N ASN A 27 -1.78 -18.88 -6.28
CA ASN A 27 -3.07 -18.51 -6.84
C ASN A 27 -3.85 -17.65 -5.84
N LEU A 28 -4.37 -16.50 -6.27
CA LEU A 28 -5.15 -15.61 -5.44
C LEU A 28 -6.15 -14.84 -6.31
N THR A 29 -7.37 -14.70 -5.82
CA THR A 29 -8.38 -13.83 -6.43
C THR A 29 -8.93 -12.89 -5.37
N VAL A 30 -8.97 -11.59 -5.66
CA VAL A 30 -9.53 -10.56 -4.77
C VAL A 30 -10.57 -9.78 -5.57
N ASN A 31 -11.80 -9.70 -5.04
CA ASN A 31 -12.88 -8.93 -5.65
C ASN A 31 -12.99 -7.54 -5.01
N PRO A 32 -13.64 -6.57 -5.69
CA PRO A 32 -13.99 -5.30 -5.06
C PRO A 32 -14.82 -5.53 -3.78
N GLY A 33 -14.54 -4.73 -2.74
CA GLY A 33 -15.19 -4.85 -1.42
C GLY A 33 -14.60 -5.92 -0.51
N GLU A 34 -13.61 -6.70 -0.95
CA GLU A 34 -13.03 -7.74 -0.13
C GLU A 34 -11.82 -7.28 0.68
N VAL A 35 -11.68 -7.84 1.88
CA VAL A 35 -10.49 -7.74 2.72
C VAL A 35 -9.90 -9.14 2.87
N HIS A 36 -8.71 -9.35 2.32
CA HIS A 36 -7.97 -10.60 2.45
C HIS A 36 -6.84 -10.45 3.46
N VAL A 37 -6.70 -11.40 4.34
CA VAL A 37 -5.62 -11.45 5.33
C VAL A 37 -4.67 -12.58 4.99
N LEU A 38 -3.40 -12.26 4.76
CA LEU A 38 -2.34 -13.23 4.57
C LEU A 38 -1.73 -13.59 5.93
N MET A 39 -1.87 -14.84 6.31
CA MET A 39 -1.31 -15.39 7.53
C MET A 39 -0.27 -16.46 7.22
N GLY A 40 0.63 -16.71 8.13
CA GLY A 40 1.67 -17.73 8.01
C GLY A 40 2.93 -17.36 8.79
N HIS A 41 3.83 -18.33 8.98
CA HIS A 41 5.09 -18.13 9.69
C HIS A 41 6.01 -17.13 8.97
N ASN A 42 7.00 -16.58 9.69
CA ASN A 42 8.01 -15.73 9.10
C ASN A 42 8.82 -16.51 8.05
N GLY A 43 9.11 -15.85 6.92
CA GLY A 43 9.75 -16.50 5.78
C GLY A 43 8.81 -17.28 4.85
N ALA A 44 7.50 -17.30 5.10
CA ALA A 44 6.53 -17.98 4.20
C ALA A 44 6.30 -17.27 2.84
N GLY A 45 6.96 -16.14 2.59
CA GLY A 45 6.86 -15.41 1.33
C GLY A 45 5.75 -14.34 1.28
N LYS A 46 5.11 -14.02 2.40
CA LYS A 46 4.02 -13.02 2.44
C LYS A 46 4.44 -11.65 1.88
N SER A 47 5.50 -11.05 2.45
CA SER A 47 6.03 -9.75 1.98
C SER A 47 6.62 -9.84 0.58
N THR A 48 7.18 -11.00 0.20
CA THR A 48 7.62 -11.26 -1.17
C THR A 48 6.45 -11.18 -2.15
N LEU A 49 5.28 -11.75 -1.80
CA LEU A 49 4.08 -11.66 -2.63
C LEU A 49 3.64 -10.21 -2.77
N MET A 50 3.56 -9.43 -1.67
CA MET A 50 3.18 -8.02 -1.71
C MET A 50 4.11 -7.21 -2.63
N SER A 51 5.43 -7.39 -2.48
CA SER A 51 6.44 -6.71 -3.28
C SER A 51 6.37 -7.11 -4.75
N ALA A 52 6.20 -8.39 -5.06
CA ALA A 52 6.04 -8.88 -6.43
C ALA A 52 4.75 -8.35 -7.07
N LEU A 53 3.63 -8.30 -6.32
CA LEU A 53 2.38 -7.69 -6.79
C LEU A 53 2.54 -6.19 -7.08
N MET A 54 3.42 -5.49 -6.36
CA MET A 54 3.69 -4.07 -6.63
C MET A 54 4.76 -3.83 -7.71
N GLY A 55 5.44 -4.88 -8.19
CA GLY A 55 6.46 -4.78 -9.24
C GLY A 55 7.81 -4.29 -8.74
N ASP A 56 8.19 -4.70 -7.53
CA ASP A 56 9.51 -4.43 -6.96
C ASP A 56 10.59 -5.08 -7.83
N PRO A 57 11.56 -4.31 -8.37
CA PRO A 57 12.57 -4.80 -9.31
C PRO A 57 13.53 -5.84 -8.73
N ARG A 58 13.57 -6.01 -7.40
CA ARG A 58 14.35 -7.06 -6.74
C ARG A 58 13.84 -8.46 -7.07
N TYR A 59 12.56 -8.58 -7.45
CA TYR A 59 11.88 -9.85 -7.69
C TYR A 59 11.55 -10.02 -9.17
N THR A 60 11.73 -11.23 -9.67
CA THR A 60 11.41 -11.57 -11.06
C THR A 60 10.30 -12.60 -11.10
N VAL A 61 9.22 -12.29 -11.81
CA VAL A 61 8.18 -13.26 -12.13
C VAL A 61 8.69 -14.14 -13.28
N THR A 62 8.83 -15.45 -13.01
CA THR A 62 9.35 -16.44 -13.97
C THR A 62 8.26 -17.32 -14.57
N ARG A 63 7.09 -17.41 -13.89
CA ARG A 63 5.92 -18.14 -14.37
C ARG A 63 4.65 -17.50 -13.80
N GLY A 64 3.54 -17.66 -14.51
CA GLY A 64 2.22 -17.22 -14.10
C GLY A 64 1.88 -15.81 -14.55
N GLN A 65 0.77 -15.30 -14.04
CA GLN A 65 0.22 -13.99 -14.40
C GLN A 65 -0.31 -13.22 -13.19
N ILE A 66 -0.18 -11.90 -13.27
CA ILE A 66 -0.83 -10.94 -12.37
C ILE A 66 -1.76 -10.07 -13.22
N LEU A 67 -3.07 -10.23 -13.02
CA LEU A 67 -4.09 -9.43 -13.69
C LEU A 67 -4.71 -8.46 -12.70
N PHE A 68 -4.69 -7.17 -13.00
CA PHE A 68 -5.35 -6.14 -12.22
C PHE A 68 -6.44 -5.46 -13.05
N ARG A 69 -7.69 -5.54 -12.59
CA ARG A 69 -8.89 -5.07 -13.33
C ARG A 69 -8.97 -5.63 -14.76
N GLY A 70 -8.56 -6.87 -14.93
CA GLY A 70 -8.52 -7.56 -16.22
C GLY A 70 -7.32 -7.22 -17.11
N GLN A 71 -6.48 -6.26 -16.75
CA GLN A 71 -5.24 -5.92 -17.46
C GLN A 71 -4.09 -6.77 -16.92
N ASP A 72 -3.27 -7.33 -17.80
CA ASP A 72 -2.03 -8.00 -17.42
C ASP A 72 -0.99 -6.96 -16.97
N VAL A 73 -0.56 -7.06 -15.72
CA VAL A 73 0.44 -6.19 -15.10
C VAL A 73 1.68 -6.95 -14.67
N THR A 74 1.84 -8.19 -15.12
CA THR A 74 2.88 -9.12 -14.67
C THR A 74 4.28 -8.52 -14.77
N HIS A 75 4.55 -7.77 -15.85
CA HIS A 75 5.86 -7.17 -16.10
C HIS A 75 5.85 -5.63 -16.06
N GLU A 76 4.72 -5.04 -15.64
CA GLU A 76 4.63 -3.59 -15.51
C GLU A 76 5.42 -3.10 -14.29
N PRO A 77 6.14 -1.97 -14.39
CA PRO A 77 6.87 -1.40 -13.27
C PRO A 77 5.93 -0.80 -12.21
N ALA A 78 6.45 -0.57 -11.01
CA ALA A 78 5.69 -0.13 -9.85
C ALA A 78 4.92 1.17 -10.08
N ASP A 79 5.49 2.13 -10.80
CA ASP A 79 4.84 3.41 -11.11
C ASP A 79 3.62 3.26 -12.03
N VAL A 80 3.66 2.32 -12.97
CA VAL A 80 2.49 1.98 -13.82
C VAL A 80 1.40 1.35 -12.97
N ARG A 81 1.76 0.37 -12.12
CA ARG A 81 0.79 -0.28 -11.21
C ARG A 81 0.17 0.72 -10.22
N ALA A 82 0.96 1.67 -9.71
CA ALA A 82 0.45 2.75 -8.86
C ALA A 82 -0.56 3.64 -9.60
N ARG A 83 -0.28 4.04 -10.84
CA ARG A 83 -1.23 4.80 -11.67
C ARG A 83 -2.51 4.03 -12.00
N LEU A 84 -2.44 2.71 -12.09
CA LEU A 84 -3.63 1.87 -12.26
C LEU A 84 -4.48 1.76 -10.99
N GLY A 85 -3.93 2.18 -9.83
CA GLY A 85 -4.64 2.21 -8.56
C GLY A 85 -4.20 1.15 -7.56
N MET A 86 -2.98 0.63 -7.66
CA MET A 86 -2.38 -0.21 -6.63
C MET A 86 -1.54 0.64 -5.67
N PHE A 87 -1.48 0.22 -4.41
CA PHE A 87 -0.70 0.88 -3.35
C PHE A 87 -0.05 -0.18 -2.47
N LEU A 88 1.18 0.06 -2.05
CA LEU A 88 1.90 -0.78 -1.09
C LEU A 88 2.35 0.07 0.10
N SER A 89 1.97 -0.35 1.31
CA SER A 89 2.59 0.14 2.53
C SER A 89 3.80 -0.74 2.85
N PHE A 90 4.91 -0.11 3.19
CA PHE A 90 6.15 -0.82 3.48
C PHE A 90 6.22 -1.25 4.96
N GLN A 91 6.81 -2.40 5.22
CA GLN A 91 7.12 -2.82 6.60
C GLN A 91 7.94 -1.74 7.33
N THR A 92 8.94 -1.17 6.66
CA THR A 92 9.73 -0.05 7.16
C THR A 92 9.69 1.10 6.14
N PRO A 93 8.90 2.17 6.40
CA PRO A 93 8.83 3.31 5.50
C PRO A 93 10.15 4.06 5.43
N GLU A 94 10.62 4.31 4.21
CA GLU A 94 11.88 5.01 3.94
C GLU A 94 11.80 6.50 4.27
N GLU A 95 12.94 7.07 4.68
CA GLU A 95 13.10 8.51 4.88
C GLU A 95 13.55 9.17 3.58
N ILE A 96 12.80 10.20 3.14
CA ILE A 96 13.11 10.91 1.90
C ILE A 96 13.41 12.37 2.22
N PRO A 97 14.69 12.75 2.43
CA PRO A 97 15.07 14.13 2.65
C PRO A 97 14.89 14.96 1.38
N GLY A 98 14.57 16.24 1.55
CA GLY A 98 14.43 17.19 0.45
C GLY A 98 13.03 17.32 -0.13
N ILE A 99 12.10 16.41 0.19
CA ILE A 99 10.68 16.56 -0.20
C ILE A 99 9.79 16.58 1.04
N THR A 100 8.94 17.58 1.20
CA THR A 100 7.97 17.63 2.30
C THR A 100 6.82 16.67 2.09
N LEU A 101 6.17 16.25 3.18
CA LEU A 101 5.01 15.36 3.14
C LEU A 101 3.88 15.93 2.25
N GLU A 102 3.58 17.24 2.36
CA GLU A 102 2.59 17.90 1.50
C GLU A 102 3.00 17.82 0.01
N ASN A 103 4.24 18.18 -0.32
CA ASN A 103 4.71 18.17 -1.70
C ASN A 103 4.75 16.77 -2.30
N PHE A 104 5.18 15.77 -1.52
CA PHE A 104 5.16 14.38 -1.93
C PHE A 104 3.73 13.93 -2.29
N LEU A 105 2.79 14.11 -1.36
CA LEU A 105 1.39 13.69 -1.56
C LEU A 105 0.73 14.40 -2.74
N ARG A 106 0.97 15.70 -2.90
CA ARG A 106 0.43 16.48 -4.01
C ARG A 106 0.98 16.01 -5.35
N THR A 107 2.28 15.75 -5.42
CA THR A 107 2.94 15.25 -6.64
C THR A 107 2.46 13.84 -6.97
N ALA A 108 2.39 12.96 -5.97
CA ALA A 108 1.88 11.60 -6.15
C ALA A 108 0.42 11.58 -6.61
N GLN A 109 -0.45 12.41 -6.01
CA GLN A 109 -1.86 12.52 -6.44
C GLN A 109 -1.96 12.99 -7.90
N GLY A 110 -1.16 13.98 -8.31
CA GLY A 110 -1.12 14.43 -9.69
C GLY A 110 -0.68 13.33 -10.65
N ALA A 111 0.35 12.55 -10.27
CA ALA A 111 0.86 11.44 -11.07
C ALA A 111 -0.16 10.28 -11.21
N VAL A 112 -0.86 9.95 -10.13
CA VAL A 112 -1.88 8.88 -10.13
C VAL A 112 -3.12 9.28 -10.90
N THR A 113 -3.58 10.53 -10.74
CA THR A 113 -4.82 11.00 -11.39
C THR A 113 -4.62 11.46 -12.83
N GLY A 114 -3.36 11.76 -13.22
CA GLY A 114 -3.05 12.38 -14.52
C GLY A 114 -3.60 13.81 -14.66
N GLN A 115 -4.02 14.45 -13.57
CA GLN A 115 -4.67 15.75 -13.56
C GLN A 115 -3.93 16.75 -12.67
N PRO A 116 -3.92 18.04 -13.02
CA PRO A 116 -3.40 19.08 -12.13
C PRO A 116 -4.15 19.11 -10.81
N VAL A 117 -3.42 19.08 -9.71
CA VAL A 117 -3.99 19.12 -8.38
C VAL A 117 -4.37 20.54 -8.00
N LYS A 118 -5.64 20.78 -7.65
CA LYS A 118 -6.14 22.08 -7.15
C LYS A 118 -5.62 22.29 -5.72
N VAL A 119 -4.63 23.16 -5.57
CA VAL A 119 -3.85 23.34 -4.32
C VAL A 119 -4.74 23.58 -3.10
N MET A 120 -5.72 24.48 -3.18
CA MET A 120 -6.58 24.79 -2.02
C MET A 120 -7.45 23.61 -1.61
N ALA A 121 -8.08 22.93 -2.57
CA ALA A 121 -8.88 21.74 -2.29
C ALA A 121 -8.02 20.60 -1.70
N PHE A 122 -6.81 20.43 -2.22
CA PHE A 122 -5.84 19.47 -1.72
C PHE A 122 -5.46 19.76 -0.25
N ARG A 123 -5.11 21.01 0.07
CA ARG A 123 -4.74 21.41 1.43
C ARG A 123 -5.89 21.22 2.42
N HIS A 124 -7.11 21.54 2.01
CA HIS A 124 -8.30 21.27 2.83
C HIS A 124 -8.46 19.79 3.13
N GLU A 125 -8.33 18.94 2.12
CA GLU A 125 -8.43 17.48 2.28
C GLU A 125 -7.27 16.95 3.13
N LEU A 126 -6.04 17.41 2.89
CA LEU A 126 -4.87 17.04 3.67
C LEU A 126 -5.08 17.36 5.16
N ALA A 127 -5.49 18.58 5.49
CA ALA A 127 -5.74 18.99 6.87
C ALA A 127 -6.81 18.13 7.53
N ARG A 128 -7.90 17.82 6.82
CA ARG A 128 -8.98 16.95 7.30
C ARG A 128 -8.48 15.55 7.61
N GLN A 129 -7.69 14.94 6.72
CA GLN A 129 -7.15 13.60 6.91
C GLN A 129 -6.10 13.55 8.02
N MET A 130 -5.25 14.57 8.12
CA MET A 130 -4.27 14.70 9.22
C MET A 130 -4.98 14.77 10.56
N GLN A 131 -6.04 15.57 10.68
CA GLN A 131 -6.86 15.63 11.89
C GLN A 131 -7.49 14.28 12.26
N ALA A 132 -8.05 13.56 11.28
CA ALA A 132 -8.68 12.25 11.49
C ALA A 132 -7.66 11.20 11.98
N LEU A 133 -6.42 11.27 11.50
CA LEU A 133 -5.31 10.37 11.90
C LEU A 133 -4.52 10.89 13.11
N GLN A 134 -4.94 12.00 13.72
CA GLN A 134 -4.23 12.63 14.84
C GLN A 134 -2.75 12.89 14.51
N ILE A 135 -2.49 13.44 13.32
CA ILE A 135 -1.18 13.89 12.88
C ILE A 135 -1.11 15.41 13.10
N ASP A 136 -0.04 15.87 13.75
CA ASP A 136 0.21 17.31 13.94
C ASP A 136 0.32 18.00 12.55
N PRO A 137 -0.42 19.07 12.29
CA PRO A 137 -0.36 19.81 11.03
C PRO A 137 1.06 20.24 10.61
N ALA A 138 1.97 20.48 11.57
CA ALA A 138 3.36 20.82 11.29
C ALA A 138 4.12 19.74 10.50
N TYR A 139 3.64 18.49 10.50
CA TYR A 139 4.26 17.41 9.73
C TYR A 139 4.09 17.60 8.21
N ALA A 140 3.11 18.38 7.76
CA ALA A 140 2.93 18.67 6.33
C ALA A 140 4.19 19.32 5.71
N ASP A 141 4.88 20.15 6.48
CA ASP A 141 6.08 20.88 6.05
C ASP A 141 7.40 20.14 6.36
N ARG A 142 7.35 19.01 7.07
CA ARG A 142 8.52 18.19 7.35
C ARG A 142 8.85 17.28 6.18
N TYR A 143 10.11 16.94 6.03
CA TYR A 143 10.55 15.96 5.04
C TYR A 143 9.92 14.58 5.32
N LEU A 144 9.51 13.91 4.26
CA LEU A 144 8.79 12.64 4.34
C LEU A 144 9.55 11.63 5.19
N ASN A 145 8.92 11.23 6.30
CA ASN A 145 9.40 10.25 7.28
C ASN A 145 10.72 10.60 7.99
N VAL A 146 11.39 11.71 7.69
CA VAL A 146 12.68 12.07 8.32
C VAL A 146 12.48 12.46 9.77
N GLY A 147 13.09 11.66 10.66
CA GLY A 147 12.98 11.83 12.11
C GLY A 147 11.57 11.58 12.67
N PHE A 148 10.73 10.84 11.94
CA PHE A 148 9.44 10.37 12.46
C PHE A 148 9.66 9.13 13.31
N SER A 149 8.93 9.01 14.40
CA SER A 149 8.83 7.76 15.17
C SER A 149 8.16 6.66 14.33
N GLY A 150 8.26 5.41 14.75
CA GLY A 150 7.60 4.29 14.06
C GLY A 150 6.10 4.50 13.90
N GLY A 151 5.42 4.97 14.94
CA GLY A 151 3.99 5.28 14.90
C GLY A 151 3.65 6.42 13.94
N GLU A 152 4.45 7.49 13.91
CA GLU A 152 4.26 8.61 13.00
C GLU A 152 4.51 8.22 11.54
N LYS A 153 5.50 7.35 11.25
CA LYS A 153 5.72 6.79 9.92
C LYS A 153 4.49 6.00 9.44
N LYS A 154 3.90 5.16 10.30
CA LYS A 154 2.70 4.39 9.96
C LYS A 154 1.46 5.27 9.78
N LYS A 155 1.27 6.30 10.61
CA LYS A 155 0.23 7.32 10.39
C LYS A 155 0.44 8.05 9.06
N SER A 156 1.68 8.39 8.69
CA SER A 156 2.03 8.98 7.40
C SER A 156 1.66 8.07 6.22
N GLU A 157 1.87 6.75 6.33
CA GLU A 157 1.41 5.78 5.31
C GLU A 157 -0.11 5.72 5.20
N MET A 158 -0.83 5.75 6.34
CA MET A 158 -2.30 5.81 6.31
C MET A 158 -2.80 7.12 5.69
N LEU A 159 -2.11 8.24 5.94
CA LEU A 159 -2.40 9.50 5.27
C LEU A 159 -2.22 9.39 3.75
N GLN A 160 -1.13 8.75 3.29
CA GLN A 160 -0.92 8.47 1.87
C GLN A 160 -2.06 7.64 1.28
N LEU A 161 -2.47 6.57 1.96
CA LEU A 161 -3.59 5.71 1.55
C LEU A 161 -4.90 6.51 1.39
N LEU A 162 -5.23 7.35 2.36
CA LEU A 162 -6.46 8.16 2.35
C LEU A 162 -6.44 9.30 1.32
N MET A 163 -5.27 9.86 1.02
CA MET A 163 -5.11 10.92 0.03
C MET A 163 -5.08 10.38 -1.40
N LEU A 164 -4.42 9.25 -1.64
CA LEU A 164 -4.26 8.67 -2.98
C LEU A 164 -5.46 7.82 -3.41
N LYS A 165 -6.22 7.27 -2.45
CA LYS A 165 -7.44 6.47 -2.68
C LYS A 165 -7.26 5.37 -3.74
N PRO A 166 -6.28 4.48 -3.59
CA PRO A 166 -6.06 3.40 -4.56
C PRO A 166 -7.27 2.47 -4.64
N LYS A 167 -7.31 1.61 -5.65
CA LYS A 167 -8.33 0.56 -5.76
C LYS A 167 -7.94 -0.71 -5.00
N LEU A 168 -6.65 -0.99 -4.90
CA LEU A 168 -6.10 -2.10 -4.13
C LEU A 168 -5.00 -1.59 -3.20
N ALA A 169 -5.18 -1.79 -1.90
CA ALA A 169 -4.15 -1.53 -0.90
C ALA A 169 -3.51 -2.84 -0.44
N LEU A 170 -2.19 -2.92 -0.57
CA LEU A 170 -1.34 -3.99 -0.04
C LEU A 170 -0.70 -3.46 1.24
N LEU A 171 -1.10 -3.99 2.40
CA LEU A 171 -0.66 -3.51 3.72
C LEU A 171 0.24 -4.56 4.38
N ASP A 172 1.55 -4.29 4.43
CA ASP A 172 2.53 -5.23 4.98
C ASP A 172 2.91 -4.84 6.41
N GLU A 173 2.37 -5.58 7.40
CA GLU A 173 2.63 -5.43 8.84
C GLU A 173 2.53 -3.97 9.32
N THR A 174 1.50 -3.25 8.89
CA THR A 174 1.29 -1.83 9.25
C THR A 174 1.05 -1.58 10.74
N ASP A 175 0.79 -2.63 11.49
CA ASP A 175 0.55 -2.63 12.94
C ASP A 175 1.75 -3.11 13.77
N SER A 176 2.82 -3.56 13.14
CA SER A 176 3.99 -4.12 13.83
C SER A 176 4.76 -3.02 14.58
N GLY A 177 5.09 -3.30 15.85
CA GLY A 177 5.88 -2.39 16.70
C GLY A 177 5.16 -1.12 17.13
N LEU A 178 3.85 -1.03 16.98
CA LEU A 178 3.03 0.11 17.38
C LEU A 178 2.49 -0.04 18.81
N ASP A 179 2.33 1.08 19.51
CA ASP A 179 1.54 1.14 20.73
C ASP A 179 0.02 0.99 20.44
N VAL A 180 -0.77 0.81 21.49
CA VAL A 180 -2.21 0.56 21.38
C VAL A 180 -2.97 1.69 20.68
N ASP A 181 -2.56 2.94 20.87
CA ASP A 181 -3.27 4.09 20.31
C ASP A 181 -2.90 4.30 18.83
N ALA A 182 -1.63 4.05 18.45
CA ALA A 182 -1.23 4.03 17.05
C ALA A 182 -1.93 2.90 16.27
N VAL A 183 -2.08 1.70 16.84
CA VAL A 183 -2.86 0.60 16.23
C VAL A 183 -4.31 1.00 16.00
N LYS A 184 -4.98 1.65 16.97
CA LYS A 184 -6.35 2.15 16.79
C LYS A 184 -6.45 3.18 15.66
N THR A 185 -5.47 4.08 15.57
CA THR A 185 -5.43 5.10 14.52
C THR A 185 -5.25 4.48 13.13
N VAL A 186 -4.34 3.51 13.01
CA VAL A 186 -4.14 2.75 11.76
C VAL A 186 -5.42 1.98 11.39
N ALA A 187 -6.04 1.27 12.32
CA ALA A 187 -7.30 0.57 12.10
C ALA A 187 -8.44 1.52 11.66
N ALA A 188 -8.52 2.70 12.28
CA ALA A 188 -9.49 3.72 11.84
C ALA A 188 -9.20 4.21 10.41
N GLY A 189 -7.94 4.38 10.04
CA GLY A 189 -7.52 4.73 8.67
C GLY A 189 -7.91 3.65 7.66
N VAL A 190 -7.67 2.38 7.97
CA VAL A 190 -8.07 1.23 7.14
C VAL A 190 -9.59 1.21 6.95
N ARG A 191 -10.37 1.36 8.03
CA ARG A 191 -11.85 1.43 7.95
C ARG A 191 -12.35 2.63 7.14
N ALA A 192 -11.73 3.78 7.29
CA ALA A 192 -12.09 4.98 6.52
C ALA A 192 -11.80 4.85 5.02
N TYR A 193 -10.77 4.07 4.67
CA TYR A 193 -10.43 3.78 3.28
C TYR A 193 -11.37 2.75 2.66
N HIS A 194 -11.72 1.68 3.39
CA HIS A 194 -12.44 0.53 2.85
C HIS A 194 -13.89 0.86 2.44
N ASN A 195 -14.26 0.41 1.25
CA ASN A 195 -15.62 0.52 0.70
C ASN A 195 -15.88 -0.58 -0.35
N ALA A 196 -17.08 -0.60 -0.94
CA ALA A 196 -17.47 -1.63 -1.91
C ALA A 196 -16.68 -1.60 -3.23
N ASP A 197 -15.95 -0.53 -3.54
CA ASP A 197 -15.25 -0.33 -4.82
C ASP A 197 -13.74 -0.58 -4.75
N ASN A 198 -13.18 -0.78 -3.55
CA ASN A 198 -11.77 -1.05 -3.33
C ASN A 198 -11.59 -2.38 -2.60
N ALA A 199 -10.34 -2.84 -2.50
CA ALA A 199 -10.02 -4.04 -1.75
C ALA A 199 -8.71 -3.85 -0.97
N LEU A 200 -8.54 -4.72 0.03
CA LEU A 200 -7.35 -4.78 0.85
C LEU A 200 -6.76 -6.19 0.85
N LEU A 201 -5.45 -6.26 0.78
CA LEU A 201 -4.66 -7.44 1.07
C LEU A 201 -3.72 -7.09 2.20
N ILE A 202 -3.89 -7.71 3.37
CA ILE A 202 -3.24 -7.30 4.62
C ILE A 202 -2.40 -8.44 5.16
N ILE A 203 -1.15 -8.16 5.53
CA ILE A 203 -0.35 -9.01 6.41
C ILE A 203 -0.41 -8.39 7.80
N THR A 204 -0.96 -9.11 8.77
CA THR A 204 -1.04 -8.67 10.16
C THR A 204 -0.96 -9.86 11.10
N HIS A 205 -0.42 -9.62 12.28
CA HIS A 205 -0.47 -10.55 13.42
C HIS A 205 -1.49 -10.10 14.48
N ASN A 206 -2.21 -8.98 14.23
CA ASN A 206 -3.12 -8.38 15.18
C ASN A 206 -4.55 -8.29 14.59
N ALA A 207 -5.46 -9.10 15.11
CA ALA A 207 -6.86 -9.11 14.65
C ALA A 207 -7.58 -7.77 14.84
N LYS A 208 -7.12 -6.90 15.76
CA LYS A 208 -7.73 -5.57 16.02
C LYS A 208 -7.67 -4.61 14.83
N ILE A 209 -6.83 -4.87 13.83
CA ILE A 209 -6.81 -4.06 12.61
C ILE A 209 -8.04 -4.29 11.73
N LEU A 210 -8.75 -5.41 11.97
CA LEU A 210 -9.90 -5.87 11.20
C LEU A 210 -11.24 -5.55 11.89
N GLU A 211 -11.20 -5.18 13.17
CA GLU A 211 -12.35 -4.73 13.98
C GLU A 211 -12.60 -3.22 13.80
#